data_c56a917bbed4c716eab8b8f29244072a
#
_entry.id   c56a917bbed4c716eab8b8f29244072a
#
_cell.length_a   1.000
_cell.length_b   1.000
_cell.length_c   1.000
_cell.angle_alpha   90.00
_cell.angle_beta   90.00
_cell.angle_gamma   90.00
#
_symmetry.space_group_name_H-M   'P 1'
#
loop_
_entity.id
_entity.type
_entity.pdbx_description
1 polymer ?
#
loop_
_entity_poly.entity_id
_entity_poly.type
_entity_poly.pdbx_seq_one_letter_code
_entity_poly.pdbx_strand_id
1 'polypeptide(L)'
;MIRNFMHYYKPYIKLLIGVIIGTFAMAGLDLIFPVMVRELINQVLPSKNMTALFWGSAILLLLYIFEFIISYSVQYYGHIMSASIEHDMRNDLFSHIETLSFRYFDNEKTGQLLSRITSDVTEVSELAFRGPNDVLLCAVIMTGTIVAMLIMNWTLAILIGGLLIGKAFHTVKINRKMKDAFRKNRVKAGEVSARAEESLSGIRLIKAFAMEDFERKRFCGKSKELRNTRFNSYKLVAYFSGSINFFTNFINVVVLLAGGYMISVDILTLPDFVAFLLYVNIFMRPVFRLTILAEVYQRGMAGFSRFEEIMHTKPSIEDPEMPLVFNKVRGDICFKDMSFGYDDNRLVLHHISLDIPAGKTIAFVGETGTGKSTLANVLLRFYDPSSGEILIDGKDIKEYCQQDLRKQIGIVQQDVFLFGDSIGENIGYGKEGASAEEIKAAAKLAAADEFISQLPHGYETKVGERGVKLSGGQKQRISIARVFLKNPPIVIFDEATSSLDSQTEKKIQETLNDLAMDRTTIIIAHRLSTVRDADQIIVLDHGEIIEKGTHGELLEKKGKYFELYEAQKKSGKYTAGNEKV
;
A
#
# COMPACT_ATOMS: atom_id res chain seq x y z
N MET A 1 6.18 -2.78 -19.97
CA MET A 1 7.05 -2.67 -18.80
C MET A 1 8.08 -1.55 -18.93
N ILE A 2 9.25 -1.69 -19.62
CA ILE A 2 10.28 -0.62 -19.67
C ILE A 2 9.75 0.68 -20.28
N ARG A 3 8.95 0.63 -21.34
CA ARG A 3 8.36 1.82 -21.98
C ARG A 3 7.42 2.59 -21.04
N ASN A 4 6.66 1.89 -20.21
CA ASN A 4 5.76 2.49 -19.23
C ASN A 4 6.54 3.10 -18.05
N PHE A 5 7.62 2.43 -17.62
CA PHE A 5 8.55 2.99 -16.64
C PHE A 5 9.20 4.30 -17.14
N MET A 6 9.63 4.34 -18.40
CA MET A 6 10.20 5.54 -19.01
C MET A 6 9.21 6.71 -19.10
N HIS A 7 7.90 6.45 -19.00
CA HIS A 7 6.90 7.52 -18.98
C HIS A 7 7.08 8.46 -17.80
N TYR A 8 7.40 7.94 -16.63
CA TYR A 8 7.58 8.73 -15.42
C TYR A 8 8.83 9.63 -15.43
N TYR A 9 9.76 9.43 -16.36
CA TYR A 9 10.87 10.38 -16.54
C TYR A 9 10.50 11.62 -17.37
N LYS A 10 9.44 11.58 -18.17
CA LYS A 10 9.09 12.68 -19.09
C LYS A 10 8.98 14.04 -18.38
N PRO A 11 8.31 14.19 -17.25
CA PRO A 11 8.23 15.47 -16.53
C PRO A 11 9.61 15.96 -16.05
N TYR A 12 10.52 15.04 -15.76
CA TYR A 12 11.81 15.26 -15.12
C TYR A 12 13.00 15.13 -16.05
N ILE A 13 12.78 15.14 -17.37
CA ILE A 13 13.82 14.92 -18.38
C ILE A 13 14.99 15.91 -18.26
N LYS A 14 14.73 17.15 -17.85
CA LYS A 14 15.77 18.17 -17.64
C LYS A 14 16.68 17.80 -16.47
N LEU A 15 16.12 17.29 -15.38
CA LEU A 15 16.88 16.81 -14.23
C LEU A 15 17.70 15.57 -14.61
N LEU A 16 17.10 14.61 -15.34
CA LEU A 16 17.79 13.42 -15.81
C LEU A 16 19.00 13.79 -16.69
N ILE A 17 18.83 14.71 -17.65
CA ILE A 17 19.95 15.17 -18.51
C ILE A 17 21.03 15.82 -17.65
N GLY A 18 20.67 16.67 -16.68
CA GLY A 18 21.64 17.30 -15.78
C GLY A 18 22.42 16.28 -14.96
N VAL A 19 21.74 15.26 -14.42
CA VAL A 19 22.37 14.15 -13.69
C VAL A 19 23.31 13.35 -14.61
N ILE A 20 22.91 13.04 -15.84
CA ILE A 20 23.72 12.33 -16.82
C ILE A 20 24.99 13.14 -17.15
N ILE A 21 24.87 14.42 -17.47
CA ILE A 21 26.01 15.30 -17.78
C ILE A 21 26.94 15.39 -16.58
N GLY A 22 26.41 15.59 -15.37
CA GLY A 22 27.20 15.61 -14.14
C GLY A 22 27.93 14.29 -13.89
N THR A 23 27.28 13.16 -14.15
CA THR A 23 27.90 11.82 -14.04
C THR A 23 29.07 11.63 -15.01
N PHE A 24 28.90 12.09 -16.25
CA PHE A 24 30.01 12.08 -17.23
C PHE A 24 31.17 12.97 -16.78
N ALA A 25 30.87 14.17 -16.25
CA ALA A 25 31.90 15.07 -15.75
C ALA A 25 32.66 14.47 -14.56
N MET A 26 31.96 13.85 -13.60
CA MET A 26 32.59 13.13 -12.48
C MET A 26 33.49 12.00 -12.97
N ALA A 27 33.00 11.15 -13.86
CA ALA A 27 33.80 10.06 -14.41
C ALA A 27 35.03 10.56 -15.16
N GLY A 28 34.88 11.68 -15.88
CA GLY A 28 36.03 12.34 -16.57
C GLY A 28 37.06 12.85 -15.58
N LEU A 29 36.66 13.49 -14.49
CA LEU A 29 37.56 13.97 -13.44
C LEU A 29 38.31 12.82 -12.75
N ASP A 30 37.60 11.71 -12.42
CA ASP A 30 38.22 10.50 -11.86
C ASP A 30 39.34 9.96 -12.80
N LEU A 31 39.11 10.00 -14.13
CA LEU A 31 40.07 9.49 -15.13
C LEU A 31 41.25 10.44 -15.39
N ILE A 32 41.04 11.75 -15.24
CA ILE A 32 42.10 12.77 -15.45
C ILE A 32 43.11 12.76 -14.30
N PHE A 33 42.71 12.46 -13.07
CA PHE A 33 43.57 12.52 -11.90
C PHE A 33 44.86 11.71 -12.03
N PRO A 34 44.89 10.42 -12.43
CA PRO A 34 46.13 9.67 -12.59
C PRO A 34 47.03 10.25 -13.69
N VAL A 35 46.42 10.81 -14.76
CA VAL A 35 47.18 11.45 -15.84
C VAL A 35 47.94 12.69 -15.32
N MET A 36 47.27 13.54 -14.55
CA MET A 36 47.89 14.72 -13.96
C MET A 36 49.00 14.36 -12.97
N VAL A 37 48.77 13.33 -12.12
CA VAL A 37 49.82 12.83 -11.21
C VAL A 37 51.01 12.33 -11.99
N ARG A 38 50.77 11.58 -13.09
CA ARG A 38 51.81 11.12 -14.00
C ARG A 38 52.67 12.29 -14.56
N GLU A 39 52.01 13.33 -15.07
CA GLU A 39 52.70 14.49 -15.63
C GLU A 39 53.49 15.28 -14.57
N LEU A 40 52.98 15.43 -13.38
CA LEU A 40 53.69 16.06 -12.25
C LEU A 40 54.95 15.28 -11.88
N ILE A 41 54.88 13.95 -11.84
CA ILE A 41 56.04 13.11 -11.53
C ILE A 41 57.04 13.11 -12.70
N ASN A 42 56.56 13.13 -13.96
CA ASN A 42 57.40 13.03 -15.15
C ASN A 42 58.16 14.33 -15.47
N GLN A 43 57.49 15.48 -15.36
CA GLN A 43 58.04 16.76 -15.83
C GLN A 43 58.44 17.69 -14.67
N VAL A 44 57.61 17.78 -13.64
CA VAL A 44 57.78 18.79 -12.60
C VAL A 44 58.77 18.36 -11.51
N LEU A 45 58.73 17.11 -11.07
CA LEU A 45 59.65 16.61 -10.04
C LEU A 45 61.12 16.63 -10.48
N PRO A 46 61.47 16.16 -11.70
CA PRO A 46 62.87 16.19 -12.15
C PRO A 46 63.42 17.61 -12.34
N SER A 47 62.55 18.55 -12.72
CA SER A 47 62.95 19.97 -12.90
C SER A 47 63.23 20.71 -11.58
N LYS A 48 62.92 20.11 -10.41
CA LYS A 48 62.97 20.69 -9.07
C LYS A 48 62.28 22.05 -8.95
N ASN A 49 61.34 22.33 -9.86
CA ASN A 49 60.58 23.58 -9.87
C ASN A 49 59.42 23.53 -8.83
N MET A 50 59.71 24.05 -7.62
CA MET A 50 58.73 24.06 -6.52
C MET A 50 57.50 24.92 -6.83
N THR A 51 57.64 25.97 -7.65
CA THR A 51 56.52 26.81 -8.07
C THR A 51 55.54 26.03 -8.97
N ALA A 52 56.07 25.26 -9.93
CA ALA A 52 55.25 24.40 -10.79
C ALA A 52 54.59 23.26 -10.00
N LEU A 53 55.29 22.68 -9.01
CA LEU A 53 54.69 21.67 -8.13
C LEU A 53 53.56 22.24 -7.31
N PHE A 54 53.74 23.44 -6.72
CA PHE A 54 52.67 24.12 -5.96
C PHE A 54 51.45 24.39 -6.83
N TRP A 55 51.62 24.98 -8.02
CA TRP A 55 50.49 25.24 -8.92
C TRP A 55 49.84 23.98 -9.44
N GLY A 56 50.56 22.93 -9.77
CA GLY A 56 50.02 21.64 -10.17
C GLY A 56 49.20 21.00 -9.07
N SER A 57 49.68 21.05 -7.82
CA SER A 57 48.91 20.55 -6.66
C SER A 57 47.69 21.41 -6.36
N ALA A 58 47.75 22.73 -6.53
CA ALA A 58 46.62 23.63 -6.38
C ALA A 58 45.53 23.36 -7.44
N ILE A 59 45.93 23.10 -8.69
CA ILE A 59 44.97 22.70 -9.75
C ILE A 59 44.29 21.38 -9.40
N LEU A 60 45.01 20.36 -8.92
CA LEU A 60 44.44 19.11 -8.48
C LEU A 60 43.42 19.33 -7.34
N LEU A 61 43.74 20.17 -6.37
CA LEU A 61 42.80 20.51 -5.28
C LEU A 61 41.55 21.19 -5.82
N LEU A 62 41.68 22.12 -6.76
CA LEU A 62 40.53 22.79 -7.39
C LEU A 62 39.64 21.79 -8.17
N LEU A 63 40.27 20.83 -8.88
CA LEU A 63 39.52 19.77 -9.57
C LEU A 63 38.71 18.89 -8.57
N TYR A 64 39.30 18.55 -7.42
CA TYR A 64 38.55 17.81 -6.37
C TYR A 64 37.44 18.63 -5.73
N ILE A 65 37.62 19.93 -5.53
CA ILE A 65 36.54 20.82 -5.08
C ILE A 65 35.42 20.85 -6.12
N PHE A 66 35.77 20.92 -7.40
CA PHE A 66 34.81 20.91 -8.50
C PHE A 66 34.07 19.55 -8.60
N GLU A 67 34.81 18.44 -8.47
CA GLU A 67 34.23 17.08 -8.38
C GLU A 67 33.22 16.97 -7.21
N PHE A 68 33.58 17.50 -6.04
CA PHE A 68 32.67 17.52 -4.88
C PHE A 68 31.37 18.27 -5.17
N ILE A 69 31.47 19.45 -5.81
CA ILE A 69 30.27 20.25 -6.16
C ILE A 69 29.39 19.50 -7.17
N ILE A 70 30.01 18.88 -8.19
CA ILE A 70 29.27 18.08 -9.19
C ILE A 70 28.66 16.85 -8.52
N SER A 71 29.41 16.13 -7.70
CA SER A 71 28.93 14.94 -6.98
C SER A 71 27.74 15.28 -6.09
N TYR A 72 27.86 16.37 -5.32
CA TYR A 72 26.75 16.88 -4.52
C TYR A 72 25.52 17.18 -5.39
N SER A 73 25.71 17.88 -6.52
CA SER A 73 24.62 18.25 -7.42
C SER A 73 23.95 17.02 -8.05
N VAL A 74 24.72 16.05 -8.52
CA VAL A 74 24.22 14.79 -9.10
C VAL A 74 23.40 14.01 -8.06
N GLN A 75 23.91 13.88 -6.83
CA GLN A 75 23.19 13.18 -5.77
C GLN A 75 21.92 13.95 -5.38
N TYR A 76 22.02 15.25 -5.15
CA TYR A 76 20.88 16.07 -4.72
C TYR A 76 19.74 16.09 -5.75
N TYR A 77 20.06 16.46 -7.00
CA TYR A 77 19.04 16.54 -8.06
C TYR A 77 18.56 15.15 -8.51
N GLY A 78 19.42 14.14 -8.44
CA GLY A 78 19.02 12.76 -8.69
C GLY A 78 18.02 12.23 -7.67
N HIS A 79 18.22 12.53 -6.39
CA HIS A 79 17.24 12.16 -5.35
C HIS A 79 15.96 12.99 -5.40
N ILE A 80 16.01 14.28 -5.76
CA ILE A 80 14.80 15.08 -6.04
C ILE A 80 13.99 14.45 -7.16
N MET A 81 14.62 14.08 -8.27
CA MET A 81 13.96 13.40 -9.38
C MET A 81 13.32 12.08 -8.92
N SER A 82 14.06 11.26 -8.18
CA SER A 82 13.57 9.99 -7.62
C SER A 82 12.34 10.19 -6.73
N ALA A 83 12.42 11.13 -5.79
CA ALA A 83 11.32 11.44 -4.87
C ALA A 83 10.06 11.99 -5.59
N SER A 84 10.28 12.76 -6.66
CA SER A 84 9.18 13.29 -7.48
C SER A 84 8.49 12.18 -8.28
N ILE A 85 9.27 11.27 -8.88
CA ILE A 85 8.74 10.07 -9.55
C ILE A 85 7.98 9.18 -8.55
N GLU A 86 8.50 9.02 -7.33
CA GLU A 86 7.85 8.28 -6.25
C GLU A 86 6.49 8.89 -5.89
N HIS A 87 6.42 10.21 -5.79
CA HIS A 87 5.19 10.95 -5.50
C HIS A 87 4.15 10.71 -6.61
N ASP A 88 4.53 10.90 -7.87
CA ASP A 88 3.62 10.74 -9.00
C ASP A 88 3.09 9.30 -9.08
N MET A 89 3.98 8.30 -9.01
CA MET A 89 3.58 6.89 -9.03
C MET A 89 2.66 6.53 -7.87
N ARG A 90 2.92 7.08 -6.66
CA ARG A 90 2.09 6.81 -5.49
C ARG A 90 0.69 7.39 -5.66
N ASN A 91 0.59 8.60 -6.19
CA ASN A 91 -0.70 9.25 -6.44
C ASN A 91 -1.50 8.54 -7.52
N ASP A 92 -0.85 8.17 -8.63
CA ASP A 92 -1.49 7.42 -9.71
C ASP A 92 -2.02 6.07 -9.21
N LEU A 93 -1.18 5.35 -8.44
CA LEU A 93 -1.55 4.06 -7.88
C LEU A 93 -2.73 4.18 -6.90
N PHE A 94 -2.68 5.16 -5.98
CA PHE A 94 -3.74 5.38 -5.01
C PHE A 94 -5.05 5.78 -5.70
N SER A 95 -4.99 6.72 -6.63
CA SER A 95 -6.14 7.16 -7.41
C SER A 95 -6.76 6.00 -8.20
N HIS A 96 -5.93 5.16 -8.81
CA HIS A 96 -6.41 4.00 -9.54
C HIS A 96 -7.05 2.95 -8.61
N ILE A 97 -6.44 2.66 -7.46
CA ILE A 97 -6.99 1.73 -6.47
C ILE A 97 -8.40 2.20 -6.02
N GLU A 98 -8.62 3.50 -5.83
CA GLU A 98 -9.94 4.02 -5.46
C GLU A 98 -11.01 3.85 -6.55
N THR A 99 -10.63 3.64 -7.81
CA THR A 99 -11.59 3.33 -8.89
C THR A 99 -11.97 1.86 -8.95
N LEU A 100 -11.23 0.97 -8.27
CA LEU A 100 -11.47 -0.46 -8.33
C LEU A 100 -12.73 -0.87 -7.57
N SER A 101 -13.40 -1.91 -8.07
CA SER A 101 -14.64 -2.43 -7.50
C SER A 101 -14.41 -3.20 -6.21
N PHE A 102 -15.43 -3.36 -5.37
CA PHE A 102 -15.37 -4.11 -4.10
C PHE A 102 -14.85 -5.53 -4.28
N ARG A 103 -15.17 -6.21 -5.38
CA ARG A 103 -14.66 -7.56 -5.70
C ARG A 103 -13.13 -7.65 -5.67
N TYR A 104 -12.43 -6.58 -6.02
CA TYR A 104 -10.97 -6.52 -5.91
C TYR A 104 -10.51 -6.52 -4.45
N PHE A 105 -11.14 -5.70 -3.61
CA PHE A 105 -10.78 -5.57 -2.19
C PHE A 105 -11.13 -6.82 -1.37
N ASP A 106 -12.16 -7.58 -1.75
CA ASP A 106 -12.51 -8.84 -1.10
C ASP A 106 -11.43 -9.92 -1.28
N ASN A 107 -10.73 -9.89 -2.42
CA ASN A 107 -9.69 -10.86 -2.76
C ASN A 107 -8.29 -10.42 -2.33
N GLU A 108 -8.07 -9.13 -2.09
CA GLU A 108 -6.75 -8.58 -1.76
C GLU A 108 -6.62 -8.25 -0.27
N LYS A 109 -5.44 -8.51 0.27
CA LYS A 109 -5.13 -8.14 1.67
C LYS A 109 -4.71 -6.69 1.75
N THR A 110 -5.35 -5.90 2.60
CA THR A 110 -5.03 -4.48 2.85
C THR A 110 -3.55 -4.24 3.12
N GLY A 111 -2.89 -5.14 3.89
CA GLY A 111 -1.45 -5.04 4.17
C GLY A 111 -0.56 -5.22 2.93
N GLN A 112 -1.02 -5.99 1.92
CA GLN A 112 -0.30 -6.11 0.64
C GLN A 112 -0.44 -4.84 -0.18
N LEU A 113 -1.64 -4.28 -0.27
CA LEU A 113 -1.88 -3.01 -0.97
C LEU A 113 -1.06 -1.87 -0.34
N LEU A 114 -1.03 -1.79 0.99
CA LEU A 114 -0.20 -0.82 1.71
C LEU A 114 1.29 -0.98 1.37
N SER A 115 1.81 -2.22 1.32
CA SER A 115 3.19 -2.48 0.92
C SER A 115 3.47 -2.06 -0.53
N ARG A 116 2.49 -2.23 -1.44
CA ARG A 116 2.62 -1.82 -2.85
C ARG A 116 2.69 -0.29 -2.98
N ILE A 117 1.83 0.44 -2.24
CA ILE A 117 1.80 1.92 -2.24
C ILE A 117 3.06 2.52 -1.60
N THR A 118 3.64 1.86 -0.60
CA THR A 118 4.80 2.37 0.14
C THR A 118 6.11 1.79 -0.37
N SER A 119 6.40 0.53 -0.04
CA SER A 119 7.72 -0.07 -0.25
C SER A 119 8.04 -0.30 -1.73
N ASP A 120 7.09 -0.82 -2.52
CA ASP A 120 7.35 -1.15 -3.92
C ASP A 120 7.62 0.11 -4.75
N VAL A 121 6.85 1.18 -4.55
CA VAL A 121 7.04 2.46 -5.24
C VAL A 121 8.39 3.09 -4.86
N THR A 122 8.80 3.01 -3.58
CA THR A 122 10.13 3.50 -3.14
C THR A 122 11.27 2.70 -3.80
N GLU A 123 11.15 1.37 -3.92
CA GLU A 123 12.17 0.57 -4.61
C GLU A 123 12.25 0.88 -6.12
N VAL A 124 11.13 1.20 -6.75
CA VAL A 124 11.08 1.64 -8.14
C VAL A 124 11.75 3.01 -8.31
N SER A 125 11.49 3.95 -7.41
CA SER A 125 12.08 5.29 -7.45
C SER A 125 13.60 5.26 -7.22
N GLU A 126 14.09 4.37 -6.34
CA GLU A 126 15.53 4.15 -6.17
C GLU A 126 16.17 3.63 -7.46
N LEU A 127 15.53 2.71 -8.16
CA LEU A 127 15.97 2.24 -9.46
C LEU A 127 15.98 3.37 -10.50
N ALA A 128 14.99 4.26 -10.46
CA ALA A 128 14.89 5.39 -11.38
C ALA A 128 16.10 6.32 -11.33
N PHE A 129 16.67 6.54 -10.15
CA PHE A 129 17.90 7.33 -10.01
C PHE A 129 19.15 6.47 -10.26
N ARG A 130 19.31 5.39 -9.51
CA ARG A 130 20.56 4.59 -9.53
C ARG A 130 20.74 3.84 -10.84
N GLY A 131 19.69 3.40 -11.50
CA GLY A 131 19.78 2.66 -12.75
C GLY A 131 20.62 3.39 -13.81
N PRO A 132 20.14 4.54 -14.31
CA PRO A 132 20.88 5.30 -15.32
C PRO A 132 22.23 5.82 -14.82
N ASN A 133 22.27 6.36 -13.58
CA ASN A 133 23.48 6.96 -13.02
C ASN A 133 24.61 5.96 -12.84
N ASP A 134 24.37 4.83 -12.15
CA ASP A 134 25.43 3.88 -11.83
C ASP A 134 25.87 3.05 -13.04
N VAL A 135 24.94 2.72 -13.98
CA VAL A 135 25.30 2.06 -15.24
C VAL A 135 26.26 2.93 -16.03
N LEU A 136 25.91 4.19 -16.19
CA LEU A 136 26.69 5.13 -16.98
C LEU A 136 28.06 5.42 -16.36
N LEU A 137 28.11 5.70 -15.06
CA LEU A 137 29.34 5.92 -14.32
C LEU A 137 30.27 4.71 -14.41
N CYS A 138 29.73 3.50 -14.17
CA CYS A 138 30.53 2.27 -14.26
C CYS A 138 31.04 2.03 -15.68
N ALA A 139 30.22 2.24 -16.70
CA ALA A 139 30.62 2.06 -18.08
C ALA A 139 31.76 3.00 -18.46
N VAL A 140 31.64 4.30 -18.14
CA VAL A 140 32.67 5.31 -18.48
C VAL A 140 33.96 5.07 -17.72
N ILE A 141 33.90 4.83 -16.40
CA ILE A 141 35.13 4.61 -15.60
C ILE A 141 35.82 3.31 -16.02
N MET A 142 35.08 2.21 -16.22
CA MET A 142 35.69 0.92 -16.60
C MET A 142 36.33 0.99 -17.99
N THR A 143 35.60 1.52 -18.97
CA THR A 143 36.18 1.65 -20.34
C THR A 143 37.32 2.65 -20.39
N GLY A 144 37.16 3.83 -19.76
CA GLY A 144 38.20 4.86 -19.72
C GLY A 144 39.49 4.39 -19.02
N THR A 145 39.35 3.69 -17.89
CA THR A 145 40.47 3.11 -17.16
C THR A 145 41.21 2.06 -18.00
N ILE A 146 40.47 1.13 -18.66
CA ILE A 146 41.10 0.11 -19.52
C ILE A 146 41.83 0.78 -20.69
N VAL A 147 41.20 1.73 -21.36
CA VAL A 147 41.80 2.47 -22.47
C VAL A 147 43.06 3.19 -22.03
N ALA A 148 43.02 3.93 -20.90
CA ALA A 148 44.18 4.62 -20.37
C ALA A 148 45.34 3.65 -20.05
N MET A 149 45.07 2.53 -19.41
CA MET A 149 46.07 1.50 -19.10
C MET A 149 46.69 0.88 -20.36
N LEU A 150 45.88 0.59 -21.40
CA LEU A 150 46.34 0.04 -22.67
C LEU A 150 47.25 1.02 -23.43
N ILE A 151 46.91 2.31 -23.41
CA ILE A 151 47.74 3.37 -24.05
C ILE A 151 49.09 3.49 -23.35
N MET A 152 49.12 3.37 -22.00
CA MET A 152 50.38 3.50 -21.24
C MET A 152 51.28 2.29 -21.41
N ASN A 153 50.76 1.09 -21.20
CA ASN A 153 51.52 -0.15 -21.45
C ASN A 153 50.55 -1.33 -21.65
N TRP A 154 50.39 -1.80 -22.88
CA TRP A 154 49.44 -2.85 -23.23
C TRP A 154 49.76 -4.20 -22.57
N THR A 155 51.04 -4.53 -22.34
CA THR A 155 51.45 -5.81 -21.75
C THR A 155 51.03 -5.89 -20.29
N LEU A 156 51.31 -4.82 -19.52
CA LEU A 156 50.90 -4.73 -18.11
C LEU A 156 49.37 -4.65 -17.99
N ALA A 157 48.70 -3.92 -18.90
CA ALA A 157 47.25 -3.80 -18.93
C ALA A 157 46.55 -5.14 -19.16
N ILE A 158 47.05 -5.99 -20.06
CA ILE A 158 46.50 -7.34 -20.30
C ILE A 158 46.68 -8.24 -19.06
N LEU A 159 47.89 -8.20 -18.45
CA LEU A 159 48.13 -8.98 -17.23
C LEU A 159 47.16 -8.61 -16.12
N ILE A 160 47.00 -7.30 -15.86
CA ILE A 160 46.08 -6.80 -14.84
C ILE A 160 44.62 -7.10 -15.23
N GLY A 161 44.24 -6.91 -16.49
CA GLY A 161 42.93 -7.22 -17.01
C GLY A 161 42.52 -8.67 -16.75
N GLY A 162 43.41 -9.62 -16.96
CA GLY A 162 43.21 -11.03 -16.64
C GLY A 162 42.91 -11.27 -15.14
N LEU A 163 43.67 -10.62 -14.27
CA LEU A 163 43.49 -10.71 -12.82
C LEU A 163 42.16 -10.07 -12.38
N LEU A 164 41.79 -8.94 -12.98
CA LEU A 164 40.53 -8.26 -12.72
C LEU A 164 39.30 -9.10 -13.13
N ILE A 165 39.39 -9.78 -14.28
CA ILE A 165 38.36 -10.74 -14.73
C ILE A 165 38.23 -11.90 -13.73
N GLY A 166 39.37 -12.48 -13.29
CA GLY A 166 39.39 -13.53 -12.27
C GLY A 166 38.73 -13.09 -10.95
N LYS A 167 39.07 -11.86 -10.49
CA LYS A 167 38.44 -11.25 -9.30
C LYS A 167 36.93 -11.05 -9.51
N ALA A 168 36.53 -10.52 -10.66
CA ALA A 168 35.11 -10.30 -10.97
C ALA A 168 34.31 -11.64 -10.92
N PHE A 169 34.86 -12.70 -11.54
CA PHE A 169 34.24 -14.02 -11.50
C PHE A 169 34.13 -14.57 -10.07
N HIS A 170 35.17 -14.43 -9.26
CA HIS A 170 35.14 -14.81 -7.84
C HIS A 170 34.09 -14.04 -7.06
N THR A 171 34.02 -12.71 -7.26
CA THR A 171 33.03 -11.81 -6.63
C THR A 171 31.61 -12.24 -6.96
N VAL A 172 31.29 -12.49 -8.24
CA VAL A 172 29.96 -12.93 -8.69
C VAL A 172 29.60 -14.28 -8.07
N LYS A 173 30.54 -15.25 -8.03
CA LYS A 173 30.32 -16.58 -7.45
C LYS A 173 29.97 -16.52 -5.96
N ILE A 174 30.67 -15.70 -5.18
CA ILE A 174 30.39 -15.57 -3.74
C ILE A 174 29.11 -14.78 -3.52
N ASN A 175 28.87 -13.73 -4.31
CA ASN A 175 27.64 -12.95 -4.19
C ASN A 175 26.39 -13.81 -4.40
N ARG A 176 26.41 -14.78 -5.33
CA ARG A 176 25.31 -15.74 -5.50
C ARG A 176 25.08 -16.55 -4.21
N LYS A 177 26.14 -17.06 -3.57
CA LYS A 177 26.02 -17.79 -2.30
C LYS A 177 25.47 -16.92 -1.17
N MET A 178 25.93 -15.66 -1.10
CA MET A 178 25.41 -14.68 -0.13
C MET A 178 23.92 -14.42 -0.35
N LYS A 179 23.47 -14.24 -1.60
CA LYS A 179 22.05 -14.04 -1.94
C LYS A 179 21.17 -15.18 -1.42
N ASP A 180 21.62 -16.42 -1.60
CA ASP A 180 20.90 -17.60 -1.09
C ASP A 180 20.86 -17.64 0.45
N ALA A 181 21.95 -17.29 1.11
CA ALA A 181 22.02 -17.20 2.56
C ALA A 181 21.11 -16.09 3.11
N PHE A 182 21.09 -14.90 2.49
CA PHE A 182 20.20 -13.82 2.88
C PHE A 182 18.73 -14.14 2.61
N ARG A 183 18.42 -14.89 1.54
CA ARG A 183 17.05 -15.38 1.31
C ARG A 183 16.58 -16.29 2.44
N LYS A 184 17.43 -17.22 2.91
CA LYS A 184 17.13 -18.07 4.06
C LYS A 184 16.92 -17.25 5.34
N ASN A 185 17.76 -16.22 5.57
CA ASN A 185 17.58 -15.31 6.70
C ASN A 185 16.24 -14.59 6.65
N ARG A 186 15.81 -14.13 5.47
CA ARG A 186 14.54 -13.42 5.30
C ARG A 186 13.35 -14.32 5.63
N VAL A 187 13.38 -15.58 5.20
CA VAL A 187 12.35 -16.57 5.56
C VAL A 187 12.30 -16.78 7.07
N LYS A 188 13.46 -16.97 7.73
CA LYS A 188 13.51 -17.16 9.19
C LYS A 188 13.12 -15.90 9.97
N ALA A 189 13.44 -14.72 9.46
CA ALA A 189 12.97 -13.46 10.04
C ALA A 189 11.43 -13.35 9.94
N GLY A 190 10.85 -13.74 8.80
CA GLY A 190 9.39 -13.81 8.63
C GLY A 190 8.72 -14.75 9.63
N GLU A 191 9.30 -15.94 9.91
CA GLU A 191 8.77 -16.87 10.93
C GLU A 191 8.79 -16.24 12.34
N VAL A 192 9.84 -15.47 12.68
CA VAL A 192 9.92 -14.76 13.97
C VAL A 192 8.87 -13.64 14.04
N SER A 193 8.72 -12.86 12.97
CA SER A 193 7.72 -11.77 12.89
C SER A 193 6.29 -12.32 13.01
N ALA A 194 5.95 -13.37 12.26
CA ALA A 194 4.64 -14.02 12.33
C ALA A 194 4.36 -14.53 13.75
N ARG A 195 5.36 -15.14 14.41
CA ARG A 195 5.20 -15.60 15.81
C ARG A 195 4.99 -14.45 16.79
N ALA A 196 5.70 -13.34 16.61
CA ALA A 196 5.51 -12.15 17.42
C ALA A 196 4.09 -11.56 17.23
N GLU A 197 3.63 -11.46 15.97
CA GLU A 197 2.29 -10.98 15.63
C GLU A 197 1.20 -11.85 16.25
N GLU A 198 1.28 -13.18 16.13
CA GLU A 198 0.34 -14.12 16.76
C GLU A 198 0.29 -13.92 18.29
N SER A 199 1.46 -13.84 18.94
CA SER A 199 1.55 -13.70 20.40
C SER A 199 1.03 -12.34 20.87
N LEU A 200 1.31 -11.25 20.14
CA LEU A 200 0.83 -9.90 20.48
C LEU A 200 -0.68 -9.76 20.23
N SER A 201 -1.17 -10.29 19.14
CA SER A 201 -2.62 -10.31 18.83
C SER A 201 -3.39 -11.15 19.84
N GLY A 202 -2.82 -12.28 20.27
CA GLY A 202 -3.39 -13.17 21.27
C GLY A 202 -3.02 -12.84 22.72
N ILE A 203 -2.47 -11.66 23.02
CA ILE A 203 -1.91 -11.35 24.36
C ILE A 203 -2.92 -11.50 25.49
N ARG A 204 -4.19 -11.14 25.27
CA ARG A 204 -5.25 -11.30 26.27
C ARG A 204 -5.48 -12.78 26.60
N LEU A 205 -5.45 -13.65 25.59
CA LEU A 205 -5.59 -15.10 25.78
C LEU A 205 -4.41 -15.66 26.56
N ILE A 206 -3.18 -15.30 26.17
CA ILE A 206 -1.95 -15.71 26.83
C ILE A 206 -1.99 -15.34 28.31
N LYS A 207 -2.40 -14.09 28.62
CA LYS A 207 -2.55 -13.58 30.00
C LYS A 207 -3.65 -14.32 30.76
N ALA A 208 -4.81 -14.54 30.14
CA ALA A 208 -5.94 -15.23 30.78
C ALA A 208 -5.61 -16.67 31.17
N PHE A 209 -4.75 -17.35 30.40
CA PHE A 209 -4.33 -18.73 30.66
C PHE A 209 -2.97 -18.86 31.34
N ALA A 210 -2.32 -17.74 31.75
CA ALA A 210 -0.99 -17.70 32.37
C ALA A 210 0.08 -18.48 31.57
N MET A 211 0.06 -18.35 30.24
CA MET A 211 0.93 -19.11 29.31
C MET A 211 2.14 -18.30 28.80
N GLU A 212 2.54 -17.24 29.51
CA GLU A 212 3.64 -16.35 29.10
C GLU A 212 4.96 -17.10 28.95
N ASP A 213 5.29 -17.98 29.89
CA ASP A 213 6.55 -18.74 29.85
C ASP A 213 6.59 -19.75 28.68
N PHE A 214 5.44 -20.33 28.36
CA PHE A 214 5.32 -21.23 27.22
C PHE A 214 5.56 -20.46 25.91
N GLU A 215 4.90 -19.33 25.73
CA GLU A 215 5.06 -18.50 24.53
C GLU A 215 6.47 -17.92 24.43
N ARG A 216 7.07 -17.49 25.53
CA ARG A 216 8.46 -17.03 25.58
C ARG A 216 9.44 -18.11 25.10
N LYS A 217 9.26 -19.36 25.52
CA LYS A 217 10.10 -20.48 25.07
C LYS A 217 9.95 -20.72 23.57
N ARG A 218 8.72 -20.68 23.03
CA ARG A 218 8.46 -20.84 21.60
C ARG A 218 9.10 -19.72 20.77
N PHE A 219 8.92 -18.47 21.17
CA PHE A 219 9.55 -17.32 20.52
C PHE A 219 11.07 -17.41 20.57
N CYS A 220 11.65 -17.75 21.74
CA CYS A 220 13.09 -17.93 21.91
C CYS A 220 13.64 -19.03 20.98
N GLY A 221 12.90 -20.12 20.76
CA GLY A 221 13.25 -21.18 19.82
C GLY A 221 13.41 -20.63 18.39
N LYS A 222 12.40 -19.91 17.88
CA LYS A 222 12.43 -19.29 16.55
C LYS A 222 13.53 -18.22 16.42
N SER A 223 13.73 -17.40 17.44
CA SER A 223 14.81 -16.43 17.50
C SER A 223 16.21 -17.08 17.45
N LYS A 224 16.40 -18.22 18.10
CA LYS A 224 17.65 -19.00 18.03
C LYS A 224 17.89 -19.56 16.61
N GLU A 225 16.87 -20.06 15.94
CA GLU A 225 16.98 -20.52 14.54
C GLU A 225 17.42 -19.37 13.62
N LEU A 226 16.80 -18.20 13.73
CA LEU A 226 17.19 -17.01 12.98
C LEU A 226 18.64 -16.61 13.28
N ARG A 227 19.04 -16.56 14.55
CA ARG A 227 20.42 -16.26 14.96
C ARG A 227 21.41 -17.21 14.28
N ASN A 228 21.17 -18.51 14.31
CA ASN A 228 22.07 -19.49 13.71
C ASN A 228 22.17 -19.34 12.19
N THR A 229 21.06 -19.03 11.53
CA THR A 229 21.05 -18.73 10.09
C THR A 229 21.83 -17.45 9.78
N ARG A 230 21.72 -16.42 10.63
CA ARG A 230 22.50 -15.18 10.51
C ARG A 230 24.00 -15.42 10.66
N PHE A 231 24.43 -16.30 11.58
CA PHE A 231 25.86 -16.64 11.73
C PHE A 231 26.45 -17.18 10.43
N ASN A 232 25.72 -18.07 9.75
CA ASN A 232 26.15 -18.61 8.45
C ASN A 232 26.26 -17.51 7.38
N SER A 233 25.33 -16.56 7.37
CA SER A 233 25.37 -15.44 6.44
C SER A 233 26.53 -14.49 6.74
N TYR A 234 26.76 -14.17 8.01
CA TYR A 234 27.89 -13.29 8.40
C TYR A 234 29.24 -13.94 8.12
N LYS A 235 29.38 -15.28 8.23
CA LYS A 235 30.56 -16.00 7.79
C LYS A 235 30.83 -15.79 6.29
N LEU A 236 29.79 -15.82 5.46
CA LEU A 236 29.91 -15.55 4.02
C LEU A 236 30.25 -14.08 3.74
N VAL A 237 29.67 -13.13 4.49
CA VAL A 237 29.98 -11.70 4.38
C VAL A 237 31.45 -11.44 4.75
N ALA A 238 31.92 -12.02 5.86
CA ALA A 238 33.31 -11.89 6.28
C ALA A 238 34.28 -12.47 5.24
N TYR A 239 33.96 -13.66 4.69
CA TYR A 239 34.76 -14.26 3.62
C TYR A 239 34.74 -13.40 2.35
N PHE A 240 33.59 -12.86 1.96
CA PHE A 240 33.45 -11.96 0.82
C PHE A 240 34.32 -10.71 0.98
N SER A 241 34.19 -10.00 2.10
CA SER A 241 34.96 -8.80 2.38
C SER A 241 36.45 -9.09 2.43
N GLY A 242 36.85 -10.15 3.15
CA GLY A 242 38.25 -10.56 3.24
C GLY A 242 38.84 -10.95 1.88
N SER A 243 38.09 -11.70 1.07
CA SER A 243 38.53 -12.13 -0.26
C SER A 243 38.66 -10.95 -1.24
N ILE A 244 37.74 -10.00 -1.21
CA ILE A 244 37.84 -8.78 -2.05
C ILE A 244 39.12 -8.00 -1.72
N ASN A 245 39.38 -7.77 -0.42
CA ASN A 245 40.58 -7.06 0.04
C ASN A 245 41.84 -7.84 -0.32
N PHE A 246 41.84 -9.15 -0.12
CA PHE A 246 42.96 -10.00 -0.49
C PHE A 246 43.27 -9.90 -2.00
N PHE A 247 42.28 -10.05 -2.87
CA PHE A 247 42.50 -9.93 -4.33
C PHE A 247 42.93 -8.53 -4.74
N THR A 248 42.41 -7.47 -4.07
CA THR A 248 42.87 -6.09 -4.35
C THR A 248 44.36 -5.93 -4.03
N ASN A 249 44.75 -6.36 -2.83
CA ASN A 249 46.17 -6.28 -2.39
C ASN A 249 47.04 -7.20 -3.22
N PHE A 250 46.59 -8.39 -3.59
CA PHE A 250 47.28 -9.31 -4.47
C PHE A 250 47.57 -8.68 -5.85
N ILE A 251 46.56 -8.03 -6.45
CA ILE A 251 46.72 -7.30 -7.71
C ILE A 251 47.76 -6.20 -7.56
N ASN A 252 47.71 -5.42 -6.47
CA ASN A 252 48.69 -4.37 -6.21
C ASN A 252 50.14 -4.94 -6.09
N VAL A 253 50.30 -6.09 -5.45
CA VAL A 253 51.60 -6.77 -5.35
C VAL A 253 52.08 -7.26 -6.72
N VAL A 254 51.17 -7.82 -7.55
CA VAL A 254 51.53 -8.24 -8.92
C VAL A 254 51.90 -7.03 -9.77
N VAL A 255 51.16 -5.90 -9.65
CA VAL A 255 51.52 -4.64 -10.34
C VAL A 255 52.88 -4.15 -9.89
N LEU A 256 53.19 -4.24 -8.57
CA LEU A 256 54.48 -3.83 -8.02
C LEU A 256 55.62 -4.69 -8.58
N LEU A 257 55.46 -6.01 -8.61
CA LEU A 257 56.48 -6.94 -9.11
C LEU A 257 56.66 -6.81 -10.63
N ALA A 258 55.55 -6.87 -11.41
CA ALA A 258 55.64 -6.81 -12.87
C ALA A 258 56.07 -5.41 -13.35
N GLY A 259 55.49 -4.35 -12.76
CA GLY A 259 55.84 -2.98 -13.07
C GLY A 259 57.28 -2.62 -12.64
N GLY A 260 57.71 -3.07 -11.45
CA GLY A 260 59.11 -2.91 -11.00
C GLY A 260 60.11 -3.62 -11.90
N TYR A 261 59.81 -4.85 -12.35
CA TYR A 261 60.61 -5.54 -13.35
C TYR A 261 60.64 -4.77 -14.67
N MET A 262 59.51 -4.30 -15.17
CA MET A 262 59.46 -3.52 -16.41
C MET A 262 60.20 -2.19 -16.32
N ILE A 263 60.27 -1.57 -15.16
CA ILE A 263 61.09 -0.37 -14.92
C ILE A 263 62.59 -0.74 -14.98
N SER A 264 62.98 -1.89 -14.38
CA SER A 264 64.39 -2.29 -14.35
C SER A 264 64.94 -2.66 -15.72
N VAL A 265 64.11 -2.94 -16.71
CA VAL A 265 64.44 -3.24 -18.10
C VAL A 265 64.09 -2.10 -19.08
N ASP A 266 63.81 -0.91 -18.57
CA ASP A 266 63.44 0.33 -19.29
C ASP A 266 62.19 0.22 -20.22
N ILE A 267 61.30 -0.71 -19.95
CA ILE A 267 60.04 -0.87 -20.71
C ILE A 267 58.92 0.03 -20.16
N LEU A 268 58.97 0.40 -18.87
CA LEU A 268 57.97 1.21 -18.19
C LEU A 268 58.67 2.35 -17.42
N THR A 269 58.10 3.55 -17.45
CA THR A 269 58.61 4.66 -16.63
C THR A 269 58.03 4.64 -15.22
N LEU A 270 58.74 5.24 -14.24
CA LEU A 270 58.21 5.36 -12.87
C LEU A 270 56.90 6.16 -12.80
N PRO A 271 56.68 7.27 -13.54
CA PRO A 271 55.42 7.97 -13.61
C PRO A 271 54.27 7.12 -14.14
N ASP A 272 54.52 6.31 -15.19
CA ASP A 272 53.51 5.39 -15.73
C ASP A 272 53.14 4.33 -14.71
N PHE A 273 54.08 3.77 -14.00
CA PHE A 273 53.85 2.79 -12.95
C PHE A 273 52.95 3.35 -11.83
N VAL A 274 53.19 4.57 -11.34
CA VAL A 274 52.37 5.22 -10.34
C VAL A 274 50.93 5.43 -10.85
N ALA A 275 50.79 5.90 -12.09
CA ALA A 275 49.46 6.06 -12.70
C ALA A 275 48.74 4.74 -12.86
N PHE A 276 49.41 3.64 -13.18
CA PHE A 276 48.82 2.30 -13.20
C PHE A 276 48.24 1.90 -11.84
N LEU A 277 48.95 2.10 -10.75
CA LEU A 277 48.48 1.82 -9.40
C LEU A 277 47.22 2.62 -9.06
N LEU A 278 47.16 3.89 -9.47
CA LEU A 278 45.97 4.73 -9.28
C LEU A 278 44.78 4.21 -10.11
N TYR A 279 45.00 3.85 -11.38
CA TYR A 279 43.94 3.32 -12.24
C TYR A 279 43.40 1.98 -11.77
N VAL A 280 44.24 1.08 -11.25
CA VAL A 280 43.78 -0.18 -10.63
C VAL A 280 42.79 0.09 -9.47
N ASN A 281 43.10 1.09 -8.63
CA ASN A 281 42.23 1.46 -7.52
C ASN A 281 40.91 2.10 -8.00
N ILE A 282 40.94 2.94 -9.03
CA ILE A 282 39.74 3.56 -9.63
C ILE A 282 38.85 2.48 -10.25
N PHE A 283 39.41 1.50 -10.95
CA PHE A 283 38.69 0.40 -11.59
C PHE A 283 37.92 -0.46 -10.58
N MET A 284 38.34 -0.54 -9.32
CA MET A 284 37.70 -1.37 -8.31
C MET A 284 36.34 -0.83 -7.84
N ARG A 285 36.15 0.49 -7.86
CA ARG A 285 34.90 1.13 -7.40
C ARG A 285 33.65 0.70 -8.21
N PRO A 286 33.68 0.73 -9.56
CA PRO A 286 32.55 0.25 -10.38
C PRO A 286 32.16 -1.19 -10.15
N VAL A 287 33.12 -2.09 -9.93
CA VAL A 287 32.82 -3.53 -9.70
C VAL A 287 31.90 -3.73 -8.47
N PHE A 288 32.17 -2.98 -7.41
CA PHE A 288 31.31 -3.03 -6.22
C PHE A 288 29.94 -2.38 -6.47
N ARG A 289 29.89 -1.23 -7.17
CA ARG A 289 28.62 -0.56 -7.52
C ARG A 289 27.70 -1.43 -8.37
N LEU A 290 28.24 -2.12 -9.38
CA LEU A 290 27.46 -3.03 -10.22
C LEU A 290 26.82 -4.18 -9.42
N THR A 291 27.45 -4.63 -8.35
CA THR A 291 26.89 -5.66 -7.47
C THR A 291 25.65 -5.14 -6.73
N ILE A 292 25.68 -3.91 -6.21
CA ILE A 292 24.54 -3.26 -5.55
C ILE A 292 23.44 -2.95 -6.57
N LEU A 293 23.83 -2.42 -7.74
CA LEU A 293 22.90 -2.08 -8.81
C LEU A 293 22.08 -3.29 -9.27
N ALA A 294 22.70 -4.48 -9.35
CA ALA A 294 21.97 -5.71 -9.70
C ALA A 294 20.86 -6.06 -8.70
N GLU A 295 21.04 -5.76 -7.42
CA GLU A 295 20.02 -5.94 -6.39
C GLU A 295 18.91 -4.88 -6.50
N VAL A 296 19.30 -3.60 -6.63
CA VAL A 296 18.33 -2.49 -6.82
C VAL A 296 17.48 -2.72 -8.07
N TYR A 297 18.12 -3.16 -9.17
CA TYR A 297 17.40 -3.50 -10.41
C TYR A 297 16.38 -4.61 -10.20
N GLN A 298 16.75 -5.71 -9.53
CA GLN A 298 15.84 -6.82 -9.30
C GLN A 298 14.65 -6.42 -8.41
N ARG A 299 14.89 -5.64 -7.34
CA ARG A 299 13.84 -5.17 -6.43
C ARG A 299 12.94 -4.15 -7.12
N GLY A 300 13.53 -3.15 -7.75
CA GLY A 300 12.78 -2.11 -8.46
C GLY A 300 11.93 -2.66 -9.59
N MET A 301 12.47 -3.58 -10.42
CA MET A 301 11.70 -4.21 -11.51
C MET A 301 10.59 -5.12 -10.98
N ALA A 302 10.80 -5.84 -9.87
CA ALA A 302 9.75 -6.62 -9.22
C ALA A 302 8.65 -5.71 -8.65
N GLY A 303 9.02 -4.59 -8.00
CA GLY A 303 8.09 -3.58 -7.52
C GLY A 303 7.28 -2.97 -8.68
N PHE A 304 7.95 -2.61 -9.78
CA PHE A 304 7.29 -2.06 -10.96
C PHE A 304 6.34 -3.06 -11.63
N SER A 305 6.69 -4.35 -11.66
CA SER A 305 5.78 -5.39 -12.18
C SER A 305 4.48 -5.47 -11.39
N ARG A 306 4.55 -5.40 -10.03
CA ARG A 306 3.36 -5.39 -9.17
C ARG A 306 2.57 -4.09 -9.28
N PHE A 307 3.25 -2.97 -9.46
CA PHE A 307 2.63 -1.69 -9.78
C PHE A 307 1.83 -1.76 -11.10
N GLU A 308 2.44 -2.25 -12.18
CA GLU A 308 1.76 -2.43 -13.47
C GLU A 308 0.58 -3.39 -13.38
N GLU A 309 0.68 -4.46 -12.59
CA GLU A 309 -0.42 -5.41 -12.37
C GLU A 309 -1.67 -4.70 -11.86
N ILE A 310 -1.53 -3.84 -10.84
CA ILE A 310 -2.66 -3.06 -10.32
C ILE A 310 -3.15 -2.05 -11.36
N MET A 311 -2.26 -1.28 -11.96
CA MET A 311 -2.63 -0.25 -12.94
C MET A 311 -3.33 -0.81 -14.19
N HIS A 312 -3.13 -2.09 -14.53
CA HIS A 312 -3.84 -2.76 -15.61
C HIS A 312 -5.12 -3.46 -15.17
N THR A 313 -5.38 -3.56 -13.86
CA THR A 313 -6.63 -4.14 -13.35
C THR A 313 -7.78 -3.19 -13.64
N LYS A 314 -8.73 -3.64 -14.43
CA LYS A 314 -9.93 -2.85 -14.73
C LYS A 314 -10.97 -3.01 -13.63
N PRO A 315 -11.70 -1.94 -13.29
CA PRO A 315 -12.88 -2.06 -12.44
C PRO A 315 -13.86 -3.06 -13.06
N SER A 316 -14.44 -3.94 -12.26
CA SER A 316 -15.48 -4.87 -12.74
C SER A 316 -16.83 -4.17 -12.96
N ILE A 317 -16.99 -2.97 -12.42
CA ILE A 317 -18.17 -2.12 -12.59
C ILE A 317 -17.68 -0.79 -13.15
N GLU A 318 -18.09 -0.49 -14.36
CA GLU A 318 -17.75 0.76 -15.03
C GLU A 318 -18.99 1.69 -15.04
N ASP A 319 -18.77 2.99 -14.96
CA ASP A 319 -19.82 3.98 -15.15
C ASP A 319 -20.19 4.06 -16.64
N PRO A 320 -21.46 4.31 -16.97
CA PRO A 320 -21.87 4.44 -18.38
C PRO A 320 -21.23 5.68 -19.03
N GLU A 321 -20.98 5.62 -20.33
CA GLU A 321 -20.40 6.76 -21.08
C GLU A 321 -21.27 8.03 -21.01
N MET A 322 -22.59 7.86 -20.93
CA MET A 322 -23.58 8.94 -20.77
C MET A 322 -24.47 8.65 -19.57
N PRO A 323 -24.01 8.94 -18.33
CA PRO A 323 -24.78 8.66 -17.15
C PRO A 323 -26.04 9.51 -17.06
N LEU A 324 -27.12 8.92 -16.60
CA LEU A 324 -28.32 9.66 -16.23
C LEU A 324 -28.04 10.51 -14.98
N VAL A 325 -28.67 11.70 -14.94
CA VAL A 325 -28.59 12.59 -13.78
C VAL A 325 -29.88 12.46 -12.98
N PHE A 326 -29.73 12.29 -11.65
CA PHE A 326 -30.88 12.36 -10.74
C PHE A 326 -31.38 13.81 -10.63
N ASN A 327 -32.63 14.07 -11.04
CA ASN A 327 -33.25 15.38 -10.81
C ASN A 327 -33.76 15.48 -9.37
N LYS A 328 -34.84 14.79 -9.04
CA LYS A 328 -35.40 14.67 -7.69
C LYS A 328 -35.77 13.21 -7.47
N VAL A 329 -35.06 12.55 -6.59
CA VAL A 329 -35.31 11.13 -6.28
C VAL A 329 -36.49 11.04 -5.32
N ARG A 330 -37.51 10.27 -5.72
CA ARG A 330 -38.64 9.91 -4.85
C ARG A 330 -38.28 8.71 -3.99
N GLY A 331 -37.50 7.78 -4.54
CA GLY A 331 -37.03 6.61 -3.85
C GLY A 331 -37.90 5.36 -4.06
N ASP A 332 -38.67 5.26 -5.17
CA ASP A 332 -39.29 4.00 -5.57
C ASP A 332 -38.21 3.02 -5.98
N ILE A 333 -38.17 1.82 -5.38
CA ILE A 333 -37.18 0.77 -5.69
C ILE A 333 -37.90 -0.46 -6.22
N CYS A 334 -37.48 -1.01 -7.36
CA CYS A 334 -38.06 -2.22 -7.91
C CYS A 334 -36.92 -3.21 -8.28
N PHE A 335 -37.00 -4.41 -7.71
CA PHE A 335 -36.17 -5.55 -8.12
C PHE A 335 -36.97 -6.38 -9.11
N LYS A 336 -36.45 -6.60 -10.32
CA LYS A 336 -37.10 -7.37 -11.38
C LYS A 336 -36.30 -8.63 -11.67
N ASP A 337 -36.78 -9.75 -11.19
CA ASP A 337 -36.19 -11.09 -11.40
C ASP A 337 -34.67 -11.11 -11.17
N MET A 338 -34.23 -10.40 -10.12
CA MET A 338 -32.83 -10.18 -9.82
C MET A 338 -32.22 -11.42 -9.16
N SER A 339 -31.10 -11.90 -9.73
CA SER A 339 -30.27 -12.93 -9.10
C SER A 339 -28.82 -12.45 -8.97
N PHE A 340 -28.14 -12.90 -7.93
CA PHE A 340 -26.77 -12.49 -7.65
C PHE A 340 -25.94 -13.58 -6.96
N GLY A 341 -24.66 -13.68 -7.34
CA GLY A 341 -23.63 -14.46 -6.68
C GLY A 341 -22.30 -13.74 -6.64
N TYR A 342 -21.55 -13.91 -5.53
CA TYR A 342 -20.17 -13.37 -5.43
C TYR A 342 -19.21 -14.09 -6.38
N ASP A 343 -19.47 -15.38 -6.60
CA ASP A 343 -18.74 -16.22 -7.55
C ASP A 343 -19.69 -16.67 -8.68
N ASP A 344 -19.17 -16.88 -9.86
CA ASP A 344 -19.93 -17.25 -11.05
C ASP A 344 -20.65 -18.62 -10.92
N ASN A 345 -20.22 -19.46 -9.97
CA ASN A 345 -20.73 -20.82 -9.77
C ASN A 345 -21.79 -20.95 -8.65
N ARG A 346 -22.01 -19.91 -7.84
CA ARG A 346 -22.93 -20.00 -6.71
C ARG A 346 -23.73 -18.71 -6.53
N LEU A 347 -24.99 -18.79 -6.86
CA LEU A 347 -25.93 -17.71 -6.55
C LEU A 347 -26.20 -17.66 -5.03
N VAL A 348 -26.37 -16.46 -4.51
CA VAL A 348 -26.75 -16.14 -3.12
C VAL A 348 -28.17 -15.59 -3.06
N LEU A 349 -28.60 -14.89 -4.11
CA LEU A 349 -29.96 -14.39 -4.30
C LEU A 349 -30.52 -14.97 -5.59
N HIS A 350 -31.75 -15.46 -5.53
CA HIS A 350 -32.43 -16.16 -6.63
C HIS A 350 -33.76 -15.48 -6.95
N HIS A 351 -33.92 -15.00 -8.17
CA HIS A 351 -35.20 -14.52 -8.71
C HIS A 351 -35.95 -13.53 -7.81
N ILE A 352 -35.23 -12.57 -7.20
CA ILE A 352 -35.82 -11.56 -6.34
C ILE A 352 -36.69 -10.60 -7.16
N SER A 353 -37.98 -10.61 -6.89
CA SER A 353 -38.98 -9.69 -7.48
C SER A 353 -39.73 -8.98 -6.37
N LEU A 354 -39.50 -7.66 -6.23
CA LEU A 354 -40.03 -6.87 -5.14
C LEU A 354 -40.13 -5.39 -5.52
N ASP A 355 -41.29 -4.80 -5.24
CA ASP A 355 -41.54 -3.38 -5.35
C ASP A 355 -41.54 -2.74 -3.95
N ILE A 356 -40.78 -1.68 -3.77
CA ILE A 356 -40.68 -0.86 -2.57
C ILE A 356 -41.12 0.56 -2.91
N PRO A 357 -42.36 0.94 -2.59
CA PRO A 357 -42.87 2.28 -2.90
C PRO A 357 -42.11 3.38 -2.14
N ALA A 358 -42.00 4.55 -2.74
CA ALA A 358 -41.36 5.72 -2.12
C ALA A 358 -41.97 6.02 -0.74
N GLY A 359 -41.08 6.33 0.23
CA GLY A 359 -41.47 6.70 1.60
C GLY A 359 -41.98 5.53 2.46
N LYS A 360 -41.85 4.27 1.98
CA LYS A 360 -42.24 3.08 2.74
C LYS A 360 -41.04 2.43 3.43
N THR A 361 -41.33 1.82 4.58
CA THR A 361 -40.35 1.05 5.34
C THR A 361 -40.57 -0.44 5.10
N ILE A 362 -39.55 -1.10 4.51
CA ILE A 362 -39.52 -2.53 4.24
C ILE A 362 -38.46 -3.20 5.12
N ALA A 363 -38.88 -4.31 5.78
CA ALA A 363 -37.95 -5.06 6.62
C ALA A 363 -37.63 -6.43 6.00
N PHE A 364 -36.35 -6.76 5.89
CA PHE A 364 -35.87 -8.09 5.49
C PHE A 364 -35.52 -8.91 6.72
N VAL A 365 -36.14 -10.07 6.86
CA VAL A 365 -35.89 -11.03 7.94
C VAL A 365 -35.55 -12.41 7.39
N GLY A 366 -34.86 -13.22 8.17
CA GLY A 366 -34.39 -14.55 7.79
C GLY A 366 -33.18 -14.98 8.61
N GLU A 367 -32.79 -16.22 8.49
CA GLU A 367 -31.58 -16.75 9.16
C GLU A 367 -30.28 -16.08 8.69
N THR A 368 -29.19 -16.24 9.44
CA THR A 368 -27.89 -15.72 9.01
C THR A 368 -27.45 -16.44 7.73
N GLY A 369 -26.94 -15.67 6.75
CA GLY A 369 -26.49 -16.23 5.47
C GLY A 369 -27.57 -16.37 4.38
N THR A 370 -28.82 -15.91 4.61
CA THR A 370 -29.90 -15.96 3.60
C THR A 370 -29.81 -14.88 2.52
N GLY A 371 -28.80 -13.99 2.54
CA GLY A 371 -28.58 -12.99 1.49
C GLY A 371 -29.09 -11.57 1.82
N LYS A 372 -29.55 -11.28 3.04
CA LYS A 372 -30.09 -9.96 3.43
C LYS A 372 -29.10 -8.80 3.19
N SER A 373 -27.88 -8.89 3.73
CA SER A 373 -26.85 -7.85 3.53
C SER A 373 -26.33 -7.82 2.09
N THR A 374 -26.39 -8.94 1.38
CA THR A 374 -26.07 -9.02 -0.04
C THR A 374 -27.02 -8.15 -0.87
N LEU A 375 -28.32 -8.13 -0.54
CA LEU A 375 -29.31 -7.29 -1.20
C LEU A 375 -28.98 -5.80 -1.06
N ALA A 376 -28.56 -5.35 0.14
CA ALA A 376 -28.10 -3.98 0.35
C ALA A 376 -26.85 -3.65 -0.48
N ASN A 377 -25.89 -4.58 -0.55
CA ASN A 377 -24.66 -4.40 -1.30
C ASN A 377 -24.91 -4.26 -2.81
N VAL A 378 -25.86 -5.03 -3.35
CA VAL A 378 -26.23 -4.95 -4.78
C VAL A 378 -27.02 -3.66 -5.05
N LEU A 379 -27.90 -3.21 -4.15
CA LEU A 379 -28.63 -1.94 -4.28
C LEU A 379 -27.67 -0.72 -4.25
N LEU A 380 -26.60 -0.77 -3.43
CA LEU A 380 -25.52 0.24 -3.43
C LEU A 380 -24.60 0.14 -4.65
N ARG A 381 -24.87 -0.82 -5.53
CA ARG A 381 -24.03 -1.13 -6.69
C ARG A 381 -22.56 -1.31 -6.31
N PHE A 382 -22.31 -2.02 -5.19
CA PHE A 382 -20.99 -2.55 -4.88
C PHE A 382 -20.66 -3.74 -5.76
N TYR A 383 -21.72 -4.41 -6.24
CA TYR A 383 -21.72 -5.49 -7.21
C TYR A 383 -22.90 -5.30 -8.16
N ASP A 384 -22.72 -5.61 -9.43
CA ASP A 384 -23.82 -5.66 -10.38
C ASP A 384 -24.56 -7.01 -10.25
N PRO A 385 -25.89 -7.05 -10.43
CA PRO A 385 -26.64 -8.31 -10.44
C PRO A 385 -26.14 -9.24 -11.57
N SER A 386 -26.13 -10.55 -11.27
CA SER A 386 -25.77 -11.59 -12.25
C SER A 386 -26.84 -11.72 -13.35
N SER A 387 -28.12 -11.51 -13.01
CA SER A 387 -29.25 -11.42 -13.95
C SER A 387 -30.36 -10.55 -13.36
N GLY A 388 -31.28 -10.10 -14.21
CA GLY A 388 -32.36 -9.18 -13.82
C GLY A 388 -31.89 -7.74 -13.67
N GLU A 389 -32.78 -6.88 -13.14
CA GLU A 389 -32.59 -5.44 -13.05
C GLU A 389 -32.98 -4.91 -11.67
N ILE A 390 -32.36 -3.80 -11.25
CA ILE A 390 -32.75 -3.02 -10.09
C ILE A 390 -33.03 -1.60 -10.57
N LEU A 391 -34.24 -1.15 -10.33
CA LEU A 391 -34.69 0.17 -10.76
C LEU A 391 -34.85 1.09 -9.56
N ILE A 392 -34.46 2.35 -9.71
CA ILE A 392 -34.80 3.46 -8.82
C ILE A 392 -35.59 4.48 -9.64
N ASP A 393 -36.80 4.81 -9.17
CA ASP A 393 -37.75 5.69 -9.87
C ASP A 393 -37.98 5.27 -11.33
N GLY A 394 -38.01 3.94 -11.59
CA GLY A 394 -38.26 3.34 -12.90
C GLY A 394 -37.08 3.29 -13.85
N LYS A 395 -35.86 3.64 -13.41
CA LYS A 395 -34.63 3.60 -14.20
C LYS A 395 -33.63 2.61 -13.59
N ASP A 396 -32.91 1.87 -14.43
CA ASP A 396 -31.90 0.92 -13.97
C ASP A 396 -30.74 1.65 -13.25
N ILE A 397 -30.31 1.11 -12.10
CA ILE A 397 -29.16 1.65 -11.36
C ILE A 397 -27.86 1.62 -12.18
N LYS A 398 -27.77 0.79 -13.21
CA LYS A 398 -26.61 0.72 -14.13
C LYS A 398 -26.49 1.94 -15.05
N GLU A 399 -27.60 2.66 -15.27
CA GLU A 399 -27.61 3.85 -16.12
C GLU A 399 -27.08 5.11 -15.42
N TYR A 400 -26.84 5.04 -14.10
CA TYR A 400 -26.33 6.15 -13.30
C TYR A 400 -24.84 6.01 -13.00
N CYS A 401 -24.16 7.15 -12.80
CA CYS A 401 -22.82 7.14 -12.20
C CYS A 401 -22.89 6.59 -10.77
N GLN A 402 -21.97 5.71 -10.40
CA GLN A 402 -21.92 5.06 -9.08
C GLN A 402 -21.91 6.09 -7.93
N GLN A 403 -21.16 7.19 -8.10
CA GLN A 403 -21.11 8.25 -7.09
C GLN A 403 -22.47 8.91 -6.87
N ASP A 404 -23.18 9.23 -7.96
CA ASP A 404 -24.47 9.92 -7.87
C ASP A 404 -25.56 8.99 -7.33
N LEU A 405 -25.55 7.70 -7.69
CA LEU A 405 -26.39 6.68 -7.09
C LEU A 405 -26.15 6.60 -5.57
N ARG A 406 -24.90 6.46 -5.15
CA ARG A 406 -24.53 6.34 -3.73
C ARG A 406 -24.81 7.61 -2.93
N LYS A 407 -24.83 8.79 -3.55
CA LYS A 407 -25.31 10.01 -2.88
C LYS A 407 -26.78 9.93 -2.47
N GLN A 408 -27.61 9.21 -3.23
CA GLN A 408 -29.05 9.07 -2.94
C GLN A 408 -29.35 8.03 -1.86
N ILE A 409 -28.38 7.21 -1.46
CA ILE A 409 -28.56 6.12 -0.51
C ILE A 409 -27.69 6.35 0.72
N GLY A 410 -28.29 6.35 1.91
CA GLY A 410 -27.58 6.33 3.19
C GLY A 410 -27.58 4.94 3.78
N ILE A 411 -26.47 4.52 4.39
CA ILE A 411 -26.38 3.24 5.07
C ILE A 411 -25.88 3.42 6.50
N VAL A 412 -26.57 2.80 7.45
CA VAL A 412 -26.12 2.62 8.83
C VAL A 412 -25.73 1.16 8.98
N GLN A 413 -24.43 0.89 9.04
CA GLN A 413 -23.85 -0.46 9.08
C GLN A 413 -23.83 -1.04 10.51
N GLN A 414 -23.82 -2.35 10.61
CA GLN A 414 -23.65 -3.11 11.86
C GLN A 414 -22.30 -2.81 12.50
N ASP A 415 -21.22 -2.97 11.76
CA ASP A 415 -19.87 -2.68 12.19
C ASP A 415 -19.47 -1.26 11.74
N VAL A 416 -19.59 -0.30 12.66
CA VAL A 416 -19.29 1.10 12.37
C VAL A 416 -17.81 1.33 12.26
N PHE A 417 -17.35 1.72 11.08
CA PHE A 417 -15.99 2.18 10.86
C PHE A 417 -15.86 3.68 11.16
N LEU A 418 -14.88 4.03 12.01
CA LEU A 418 -14.48 5.41 12.28
C LEU A 418 -13.02 5.60 11.92
N PHE A 419 -12.73 6.71 11.23
CA PHE A 419 -11.36 7.15 10.99
C PHE A 419 -10.72 7.62 12.30
N GLY A 420 -9.40 7.56 12.40
CA GLY A 420 -8.65 7.97 13.60
C GLY A 420 -8.71 9.46 13.94
N ASP A 421 -9.48 10.23 13.21
CA ASP A 421 -9.67 11.66 13.26
C ASP A 421 -10.59 12.09 14.41
N SER A 422 -10.98 13.38 14.47
CA SER A 422 -11.93 13.90 15.45
C SER A 422 -13.35 13.37 15.22
N ILE A 423 -14.20 13.49 16.24
CA ILE A 423 -15.64 13.15 16.11
C ILE A 423 -16.31 14.06 15.08
N GLY A 424 -15.96 15.35 15.06
CA GLY A 424 -16.50 16.30 14.09
C GLY A 424 -16.18 15.90 12.65
N GLU A 425 -14.92 15.56 12.36
CA GLU A 425 -14.49 15.07 11.04
C GLU A 425 -15.18 13.75 10.66
N ASN A 426 -15.34 12.84 11.61
CA ASN A 426 -16.07 11.60 11.38
C ASN A 426 -17.55 11.81 11.03
N ILE A 427 -18.23 12.77 11.63
CA ILE A 427 -19.60 13.16 11.25
C ILE A 427 -19.60 13.90 9.91
N GLY A 428 -18.65 14.81 9.73
CA GLY A 428 -18.46 15.61 8.51
C GLY A 428 -18.26 14.78 7.24
N TYR A 429 -17.78 13.53 7.40
CA TYR A 429 -17.66 12.58 6.30
C TYR A 429 -19.00 12.30 5.56
N GLY A 430 -20.13 12.61 6.19
CA GLY A 430 -21.46 12.49 5.55
C GLY A 430 -21.69 13.51 4.43
N LYS A 431 -21.01 14.68 4.46
CA LYS A 431 -21.17 15.76 3.47
C LYS A 431 -19.88 16.57 3.38
N GLU A 432 -19.24 16.53 2.22
CA GLU A 432 -18.03 17.32 1.96
C GLU A 432 -18.29 18.82 2.16
N GLY A 433 -17.40 19.50 2.88
CA GLY A 433 -17.52 20.93 3.16
C GLY A 433 -18.63 21.31 4.16
N ALA A 434 -19.13 20.35 4.96
CA ALA A 434 -20.14 20.64 5.99
C ALA A 434 -19.64 21.64 7.03
N SER A 435 -20.49 22.61 7.41
CA SER A 435 -20.13 23.56 8.47
C SER A 435 -20.22 22.91 9.86
N ALA A 436 -19.57 23.54 10.86
CA ALA A 436 -19.63 23.08 12.24
C ALA A 436 -21.07 23.06 12.79
N GLU A 437 -21.91 24.01 12.34
CA GLU A 437 -23.33 24.10 12.71
C GLU A 437 -24.12 22.94 12.11
N GLU A 438 -23.89 22.56 10.85
CA GLU A 438 -24.53 21.42 10.19
C GLU A 438 -24.14 20.11 10.89
N ILE A 439 -22.85 19.94 11.20
CA ILE A 439 -22.32 18.77 11.94
C ILE A 439 -22.99 18.65 13.30
N LYS A 440 -23.10 19.78 14.03
CA LYS A 440 -23.73 19.81 15.36
C LYS A 440 -25.23 19.55 15.28
N ALA A 441 -25.92 20.07 14.25
CA ALA A 441 -27.34 19.80 14.01
C ALA A 441 -27.58 18.31 13.74
N ALA A 442 -26.79 17.69 12.88
CA ALA A 442 -26.86 16.26 12.59
C ALA A 442 -26.56 15.40 13.84
N ALA A 443 -25.58 15.79 14.65
CA ALA A 443 -25.24 15.11 15.89
C ALA A 443 -26.40 15.19 16.92
N LYS A 444 -27.13 16.30 16.98
CA LYS A 444 -28.32 16.45 17.83
C LYS A 444 -29.45 15.52 17.38
N LEU A 445 -29.74 15.47 16.09
CA LEU A 445 -30.72 14.57 15.51
C LEU A 445 -30.39 13.10 15.80
N ALA A 446 -29.10 12.75 15.78
CA ALA A 446 -28.62 11.41 16.09
C ALA A 446 -28.47 11.14 17.61
N ALA A 447 -28.93 12.01 18.48
CA ALA A 447 -28.73 11.95 19.93
C ALA A 447 -27.25 11.75 20.33
N ALA A 448 -26.31 12.24 19.50
CA ALA A 448 -24.88 12.14 19.73
C ALA A 448 -24.31 13.38 20.48
N ASP A 449 -24.88 14.56 20.30
CA ASP A 449 -24.41 15.83 20.89
C ASP A 449 -24.30 15.75 22.42
N GLU A 450 -25.21 15.03 23.06
CA GLU A 450 -25.24 14.84 24.52
C GLU A 450 -23.94 14.22 25.05
N PHE A 451 -23.50 13.10 24.49
CA PHE A 451 -22.27 12.46 24.94
C PHE A 451 -21.02 13.20 24.43
N ILE A 452 -21.09 13.80 23.23
CA ILE A 452 -19.96 14.55 22.66
C ILE A 452 -19.63 15.76 23.54
N SER A 453 -20.65 16.48 23.99
CA SER A 453 -20.49 17.65 24.88
C SER A 453 -19.92 17.32 26.26
N GLN A 454 -19.99 16.08 26.71
CA GLN A 454 -19.40 15.60 27.97
C GLN A 454 -17.92 15.24 27.83
N LEU A 455 -17.40 15.12 26.59
CA LEU A 455 -15.99 14.80 26.36
C LEU A 455 -15.11 16.05 26.54
N PRO A 456 -13.88 15.91 27.07
CA PRO A 456 -12.99 17.03 27.37
C PRO A 456 -12.73 17.98 26.18
N HIS A 457 -12.74 17.46 24.96
CA HIS A 457 -12.49 18.21 23.73
C HIS A 457 -13.73 18.27 22.81
N GLY A 458 -14.91 17.87 23.27
CA GLY A 458 -16.15 17.88 22.49
C GLY A 458 -15.96 17.23 21.11
N TYR A 459 -16.34 17.95 20.07
CA TYR A 459 -16.25 17.51 18.67
C TYR A 459 -14.82 17.29 18.17
N GLU A 460 -13.81 17.96 18.78
CA GLU A 460 -12.39 17.81 18.45
C GLU A 460 -11.75 16.58 19.12
N THR A 461 -12.53 15.78 19.84
CA THR A 461 -12.04 14.57 20.49
C THR A 461 -11.64 13.53 19.44
N LYS A 462 -10.36 13.14 19.43
CA LYS A 462 -9.84 12.07 18.56
C LYS A 462 -10.30 10.70 19.04
N VAL A 463 -10.95 9.96 18.16
CA VAL A 463 -11.57 8.67 18.48
C VAL A 463 -10.57 7.50 18.53
N GLY A 464 -9.35 7.69 18.01
CA GLY A 464 -8.34 6.64 17.87
C GLY A 464 -8.66 5.67 16.73
N GLU A 465 -7.75 4.74 16.48
CA GLU A 465 -7.89 3.78 15.40
C GLU A 465 -9.19 2.98 15.54
N ARG A 466 -10.03 2.98 14.50
CA ARG A 466 -11.35 2.36 14.46
C ARG A 466 -12.27 2.75 15.63
N GLY A 467 -12.05 3.94 16.22
CA GLY A 467 -12.88 4.43 17.32
C GLY A 467 -12.75 3.64 18.62
N VAL A 468 -11.58 3.07 18.90
CA VAL A 468 -11.34 2.20 20.08
C VAL A 468 -11.72 2.85 21.41
N LYS A 469 -11.73 4.17 21.48
CA LYS A 469 -12.06 4.96 22.69
C LYS A 469 -13.57 5.14 22.92
N LEU A 470 -14.42 4.74 21.99
CA LEU A 470 -15.86 4.91 22.06
C LEU A 470 -16.58 3.59 22.30
N SER A 471 -17.73 3.66 23.01
CA SER A 471 -18.63 2.51 23.14
C SER A 471 -19.34 2.20 21.81
N GLY A 472 -19.86 0.97 21.66
CA GLY A 472 -20.61 0.57 20.47
C GLY A 472 -21.76 1.52 20.14
N GLY A 473 -22.55 1.91 21.15
CA GLY A 473 -23.67 2.84 20.98
C GLY A 473 -23.23 4.28 20.62
N GLN A 474 -22.05 4.73 21.08
CA GLN A 474 -21.49 6.02 20.69
C GLN A 474 -21.06 6.00 19.22
N LYS A 475 -20.39 4.93 18.76
CA LYS A 475 -20.02 4.73 17.35
C LYS A 475 -21.27 4.72 16.47
N GLN A 476 -22.31 4.01 16.89
CA GLN A 476 -23.55 3.89 16.14
C GLN A 476 -24.23 5.25 15.96
N ARG A 477 -24.32 6.08 17.02
CA ARG A 477 -24.87 7.44 16.94
C ARG A 477 -24.05 8.35 16.03
N ILE A 478 -22.73 8.22 15.97
CA ILE A 478 -21.88 8.93 14.99
C ILE A 478 -22.22 8.48 13.57
N SER A 479 -22.41 7.17 13.34
CA SER A 479 -22.80 6.64 12.03
C SER A 479 -24.17 7.16 11.59
N ILE A 480 -25.14 7.22 12.50
CA ILE A 480 -26.46 7.79 12.23
C ILE A 480 -26.35 9.29 11.93
N ALA A 481 -25.51 10.03 12.67
CA ALA A 481 -25.27 11.46 12.41
C ALA A 481 -24.70 11.70 11.00
N ARG A 482 -23.83 10.82 10.49
CA ARG A 482 -23.36 10.87 9.09
C ARG A 482 -24.51 10.81 8.10
N VAL A 483 -25.50 9.93 8.33
CA VAL A 483 -26.65 9.75 7.44
C VAL A 483 -27.61 10.93 7.54
N PHE A 484 -27.85 11.49 8.73
CA PHE A 484 -28.60 12.74 8.89
C PHE A 484 -27.97 13.90 8.14
N LEU A 485 -26.64 14.04 8.24
CA LEU A 485 -25.89 15.09 7.55
C LEU A 485 -25.96 14.94 6.03
N LYS A 486 -25.89 13.71 5.53
CA LYS A 486 -26.02 13.36 4.12
C LYS A 486 -27.43 13.61 3.58
N ASN A 487 -28.46 13.39 4.40
CA ASN A 487 -29.89 13.57 4.12
C ASN A 487 -30.38 12.90 2.82
N PRO A 488 -30.16 11.60 2.62
CA PRO A 488 -30.54 10.90 1.40
C PRO A 488 -32.03 10.52 1.38
N PRO A 489 -32.67 10.37 0.18
CA PRO A 489 -34.05 9.92 0.06
C PRO A 489 -34.24 8.41 0.34
N ILE A 490 -33.19 7.61 0.27
CA ILE A 490 -33.22 6.16 0.55
C ILE A 490 -32.27 5.86 1.70
N VAL A 491 -32.71 5.08 2.69
CA VAL A 491 -31.89 4.70 3.86
C VAL A 491 -31.89 3.19 4.03
N ILE A 492 -30.74 2.62 4.37
CA ILE A 492 -30.56 1.22 4.68
C ILE A 492 -30.04 1.10 6.12
N PHE A 493 -30.75 0.33 6.95
CA PHE A 493 -30.32 -0.01 8.31
C PHE A 493 -29.91 -1.47 8.34
N ASP A 494 -28.60 -1.75 8.47
CA ASP A 494 -28.06 -3.10 8.54
C ASP A 494 -27.69 -3.41 10.00
N GLU A 495 -28.56 -4.16 10.68
CA GLU A 495 -28.43 -4.58 12.09
C GLU A 495 -28.02 -3.46 13.08
N ALA A 496 -28.52 -2.27 12.87
CA ALA A 496 -28.07 -1.06 13.57
C ALA A 496 -28.15 -1.10 15.12
N THR A 497 -28.75 -2.14 15.73
CA THR A 497 -28.96 -2.23 17.19
C THR A 497 -28.46 -3.53 17.83
N SER A 498 -27.79 -4.43 17.11
CA SER A 498 -27.55 -5.81 17.54
C SER A 498 -26.63 -6.01 18.75
N SER A 499 -25.77 -5.04 19.07
CA SER A 499 -24.70 -5.15 20.10
C SER A 499 -24.84 -4.18 21.28
N LEU A 500 -26.06 -3.64 21.53
CA LEU A 500 -26.29 -2.55 22.46
C LEU A 500 -27.03 -2.98 23.73
N ASP A 501 -26.83 -2.24 24.82
CA ASP A 501 -27.66 -2.37 26.03
C ASP A 501 -29.07 -1.81 25.81
N SER A 502 -30.04 -2.30 26.54
CA SER A 502 -31.49 -2.02 26.30
C SER A 502 -31.86 -0.54 26.34
N GLN A 503 -31.21 0.30 27.17
CA GLN A 503 -31.51 1.73 27.21
C GLN A 503 -30.95 2.47 25.97
N THR A 504 -29.71 2.17 25.60
CA THR A 504 -29.09 2.71 24.40
C THR A 504 -29.82 2.23 23.14
N GLU A 505 -30.26 0.96 23.10
CA GLU A 505 -31.05 0.40 22.00
C GLU A 505 -32.32 1.18 21.75
N LYS A 506 -33.11 1.47 22.82
CA LYS A 506 -34.36 2.23 22.69
C LYS A 506 -34.13 3.63 22.13
N LYS A 507 -33.13 4.36 22.62
CA LYS A 507 -32.78 5.71 22.16
C LYS A 507 -32.32 5.71 20.69
N ILE A 508 -31.56 4.71 20.27
CA ILE A 508 -31.12 4.54 18.88
C ILE A 508 -32.33 4.17 17.99
N GLN A 509 -33.24 3.32 18.45
CA GLN A 509 -34.44 2.95 17.70
C GLN A 509 -35.34 4.18 17.44
N GLU A 510 -35.55 5.03 18.44
CA GLU A 510 -36.27 6.31 18.28
C GLU A 510 -35.59 7.18 17.22
N THR A 511 -34.27 7.30 17.27
CA THR A 511 -33.47 8.07 16.31
C THR A 511 -33.54 7.49 14.88
N LEU A 512 -33.56 6.15 14.75
CA LEU A 512 -33.72 5.49 13.44
C LEU A 512 -35.10 5.69 12.87
N ASN A 513 -36.15 5.67 13.72
CA ASN A 513 -37.53 5.98 13.30
C ASN A 513 -37.65 7.42 12.79
N ASP A 514 -37.01 8.38 13.48
CA ASP A 514 -36.95 9.79 13.01
C ASP A 514 -36.19 9.89 11.68
N LEU A 515 -35.10 9.15 11.51
CA LEU A 515 -34.36 9.10 10.25
C LEU A 515 -35.17 8.45 9.11
N ALA A 516 -36.07 7.52 9.41
CA ALA A 516 -36.92 6.84 8.43
C ALA A 516 -38.05 7.72 7.91
N MET A 517 -38.46 8.79 8.65
CA MET A 517 -39.59 9.65 8.25
C MET A 517 -39.34 10.27 6.86
N ASP A 518 -40.35 10.22 6.00
CA ASP A 518 -40.34 10.78 4.65
C ASP A 518 -39.28 10.17 3.71
N ARG A 519 -38.70 9.01 4.05
CA ARG A 519 -37.69 8.30 3.25
C ARG A 519 -38.10 6.87 2.98
N THR A 520 -37.64 6.34 1.84
CA THR A 520 -37.70 4.92 1.58
C THR A 520 -36.68 4.20 2.44
N THR A 521 -37.15 3.33 3.32
CA THR A 521 -36.30 2.71 4.33
C THR A 521 -36.26 1.20 4.15
N ILE A 522 -35.04 0.65 4.10
CA ILE A 522 -34.79 -0.79 4.09
C ILE A 522 -34.15 -1.16 5.42
N ILE A 523 -34.79 -2.08 6.16
CA ILE A 523 -34.29 -2.60 7.44
C ILE A 523 -33.83 -4.03 7.24
N ILE A 524 -32.56 -4.32 7.47
CA ILE A 524 -32.03 -5.68 7.57
C ILE A 524 -31.95 -6.01 9.05
N ALA A 525 -32.81 -6.90 9.52
CA ALA A 525 -32.94 -7.15 10.93
C ALA A 525 -32.64 -8.59 11.32
N HIS A 526 -31.92 -8.72 12.42
CA HIS A 526 -31.76 -9.95 13.18
C HIS A 526 -32.66 -10.00 14.42
N ARG A 527 -33.22 -8.85 14.85
CA ARG A 527 -34.18 -8.76 15.95
C ARG A 527 -35.56 -8.39 15.40
N LEU A 528 -36.52 -9.22 15.67
CA LEU A 528 -37.92 -9.02 15.18
C LEU A 528 -38.63 -7.85 15.87
N SER A 529 -38.14 -7.38 17.02
CA SER A 529 -38.61 -6.16 17.66
C SER A 529 -38.46 -4.91 16.82
N THR A 530 -37.42 -4.86 15.95
CA THR A 530 -37.12 -3.70 15.11
C THR A 530 -37.94 -3.63 13.83
N VAL A 531 -38.59 -4.70 13.45
CA VAL A 531 -39.35 -4.80 12.18
C VAL A 531 -40.87 -4.79 12.35
N ARG A 532 -41.35 -4.76 13.59
CA ARG A 532 -42.78 -4.83 13.91
C ARG A 532 -43.60 -3.72 13.25
N ASP A 533 -43.03 -2.53 13.21
CA ASP A 533 -43.67 -1.31 12.71
C ASP A 533 -43.37 -1.02 11.23
N ALA A 534 -42.72 -1.97 10.52
CA ALA A 534 -42.50 -1.85 9.09
C ALA A 534 -43.81 -1.97 8.29
N ASP A 535 -43.94 -1.19 7.22
CA ASP A 535 -45.10 -1.26 6.31
C ASP A 535 -45.22 -2.64 5.67
N GLN A 536 -44.07 -3.30 5.40
CA GLN A 536 -44.03 -4.66 4.88
C GLN A 536 -42.81 -5.40 5.38
N ILE A 537 -42.95 -6.66 5.70
CA ILE A 537 -41.88 -7.58 6.08
C ILE A 537 -41.72 -8.61 4.98
N ILE A 538 -40.45 -8.82 4.56
CA ILE A 538 -40.06 -9.78 3.54
C ILE A 538 -39.23 -10.87 4.23
N VAL A 539 -39.67 -12.11 4.12
CA VAL A 539 -38.93 -13.25 4.66
C VAL A 539 -38.08 -13.86 3.56
N LEU A 540 -36.74 -13.84 3.79
CA LEU A 540 -35.78 -14.47 2.91
C LEU A 540 -35.35 -15.81 3.50
N ASP A 541 -35.38 -16.84 2.67
CA ASP A 541 -34.81 -18.15 2.97
C ASP A 541 -34.10 -18.71 1.73
N HIS A 542 -32.92 -19.26 1.92
CA HIS A 542 -32.08 -19.78 0.84
C HIS A 542 -31.95 -18.86 -0.39
N GLY A 543 -31.94 -17.52 -0.18
CA GLY A 543 -31.79 -16.53 -1.24
C GLY A 543 -33.07 -16.20 -2.01
N GLU A 544 -34.22 -16.71 -1.60
CA GLU A 544 -35.53 -16.47 -2.22
C GLU A 544 -36.48 -15.77 -1.24
N ILE A 545 -37.46 -15.02 -1.78
CA ILE A 545 -38.57 -14.45 -1.00
C ILE A 545 -39.63 -15.52 -0.82
N ILE A 546 -39.79 -16.00 0.41
CA ILE A 546 -40.78 -17.06 0.73
C ILE A 546 -42.09 -16.50 1.30
N GLU A 547 -42.04 -15.37 2.02
CA GLU A 547 -43.23 -14.73 2.59
C GLU A 547 -43.10 -13.20 2.47
N LYS A 548 -44.24 -12.54 2.30
CA LYS A 548 -44.40 -11.09 2.40
C LYS A 548 -45.74 -10.71 3.03
N GLY A 549 -45.72 -9.65 3.83
CA GLY A 549 -46.92 -9.13 4.50
C GLY A 549 -46.56 -8.22 5.67
N THR A 550 -47.56 -7.74 6.39
CA THR A 550 -47.40 -7.01 7.66
C THR A 550 -47.12 -7.98 8.82
N HIS A 551 -46.68 -7.47 9.96
CA HIS A 551 -46.40 -8.27 11.15
C HIS A 551 -47.62 -9.15 11.54
N GLY A 552 -48.85 -8.56 11.57
CA GLY A 552 -50.08 -9.29 11.91
C GLY A 552 -50.41 -10.40 10.91
N GLU A 553 -50.37 -10.08 9.59
CA GLU A 553 -50.69 -11.05 8.53
C GLU A 553 -49.72 -12.26 8.56
N LEU A 554 -48.44 -12.02 8.81
CA LEU A 554 -47.44 -13.08 8.84
C LEU A 554 -47.52 -13.95 10.09
N LEU A 555 -47.96 -13.39 11.23
CA LEU A 555 -48.26 -14.18 12.42
C LEU A 555 -49.47 -15.08 12.22
N GLU A 556 -50.53 -14.60 11.53
CA GLU A 556 -51.74 -15.38 11.22
C GLU A 556 -51.44 -16.53 10.26
N LYS A 557 -50.54 -16.32 9.28
CA LYS A 557 -50.11 -17.35 8.31
C LYS A 557 -49.40 -18.53 8.96
N LYS A 558 -48.82 -18.35 10.17
CA LYS A 558 -48.03 -19.37 10.90
C LYS A 558 -46.95 -20.03 10.06
N GLY A 559 -46.32 -19.28 9.18
CA GLY A 559 -45.23 -19.72 8.32
C GLY A 559 -43.85 -19.52 8.95
N LYS A 560 -42.80 -19.36 8.11
CA LYS A 560 -41.40 -19.19 8.55
C LYS A 560 -41.21 -17.97 9.44
N TYR A 561 -41.92 -16.85 9.16
CA TYR A 561 -41.89 -15.68 10.03
C TYR A 561 -42.35 -15.99 11.46
N PHE A 562 -43.44 -16.74 11.59
CA PHE A 562 -43.96 -17.15 12.90
C PHE A 562 -42.96 -18.04 13.65
N GLU A 563 -42.30 -18.98 12.96
CA GLU A 563 -41.25 -19.82 13.56
C GLU A 563 -40.10 -18.97 14.12
N LEU A 564 -39.62 -18.02 13.33
CA LEU A 564 -38.55 -17.09 13.74
C LEU A 564 -38.98 -16.23 14.93
N TYR A 565 -40.22 -15.75 14.94
CA TYR A 565 -40.80 -14.95 16.03
C TYR A 565 -40.88 -15.76 17.33
N GLU A 566 -41.44 -16.97 17.30
CA GLU A 566 -41.53 -17.85 18.47
C GLU A 566 -40.13 -18.26 19.00
N ALA A 567 -39.19 -18.52 18.12
CA ALA A 567 -37.80 -18.83 18.51
C ALA A 567 -37.15 -17.66 19.27
N GLN A 568 -37.33 -16.41 18.79
CA GLN A 568 -36.78 -15.23 19.47
C GLN A 568 -37.50 -14.93 20.79
N LYS A 569 -38.80 -15.13 20.87
CA LYS A 569 -39.61 -14.97 22.09
C LYS A 569 -39.15 -15.95 23.17
N LYS A 570 -38.95 -17.22 22.83
CA LYS A 570 -38.43 -18.26 23.75
C LYS A 570 -37.01 -18.01 24.23
N SER A 571 -36.17 -17.40 23.41
CA SER A 571 -34.76 -17.10 23.76
C SER A 571 -34.59 -15.87 24.67
N GLY A 572 -35.67 -15.19 25.09
CA GLY A 572 -35.63 -13.95 25.87
C GLY A 572 -35.07 -12.72 25.13
N LYS A 573 -34.80 -12.86 23.82
CA LYS A 573 -34.33 -11.76 22.97
C LYS A 573 -35.44 -10.82 22.51
N TYR A 574 -36.70 -11.18 22.78
CA TYR A 574 -37.89 -10.36 22.49
C TYR A 574 -38.37 -9.70 23.78
N THR A 575 -38.05 -8.43 23.98
CA THR A 575 -38.68 -7.59 25.01
C THR A 575 -39.95 -6.97 24.41
N ALA A 576 -41.11 -7.48 24.81
CA ALA A 576 -42.39 -6.87 24.48
C ALA A 576 -42.43 -5.43 25.05
N GLY A 577 -42.28 -4.43 24.21
CA GLY A 577 -42.67 -3.07 24.56
C GLY A 577 -44.19 -3.05 24.73
N ASN A 578 -44.66 -3.00 26.01
CA ASN A 578 -46.06 -2.78 26.45
C ASN A 578 -47.16 -3.35 25.53
N GLU A 579 -47.51 -4.62 25.70
CA GLU A 579 -48.88 -5.05 25.45
C GLU A 579 -49.78 -4.35 26.49
N LYS A 580 -50.34 -3.18 26.13
CA LYS A 580 -51.58 -2.72 26.72
C LYS A 580 -52.74 -3.28 25.87
N VAL A 581 -53.46 -4.22 26.47
CA VAL A 581 -54.81 -4.64 26.10
C VAL A 581 -55.74 -3.45 25.97
#